data_1d72a89cebdcf88e789e497f5f22948a
#
_entry.id   1d72a89cebdcf88e789e497f5f22948a
#
_cell.length_a   1.000
_cell.length_b   1.000
_cell.length_c   1.000
_cell.angle_alpha   90.00
_cell.angle_beta   90.00
_cell.angle_gamma   90.00
#
_symmetry.space_group_name_H-M   'P 1'
#
loop_
_entity.id
_entity.type
_entity.pdbx_description
1 polymer ?
#
loop_
_entity_poly.entity_id
_entity_poly.type
_entity_poly.pdbx_seq_one_letter_code
_entity_poly.pdbx_strand_id
1 'polypeptide(L)'
;HVVCRRQRQMCIRDRDVVYANGAGPRLHHVAYHTPEIANVVHGADVMSSLGLAETMDRAPGRHGIGNAFFIYYRDPDGHRVETFTSHYNVIDIDHEPTRWDLSDLRRSQLWGFPAPRKWFNEATCFEDIPVHPPMLDAPPVTLEDFLEGWS
;
A
#
# COMPACT_ATOMS: atom_id res chain seq x y z
N HIS A 1 -15.68 -3.65 -11.65
CA HIS A 1 -15.54 -2.19 -11.79
C HIS A 1 -14.10 -1.79 -11.56
N VAL A 2 -13.53 -1.15 -12.57
CA VAL A 2 -12.16 -0.68 -12.60
C VAL A 2 -12.03 0.51 -11.67
N VAL A 3 -11.19 0.42 -10.65
CA VAL A 3 -10.73 1.62 -9.94
C VAL A 3 -9.84 2.37 -10.91
N CYS A 4 -10.40 3.36 -11.59
CA CYS A 4 -9.65 4.28 -12.42
C CYS A 4 -8.82 5.17 -11.49
N ARG A 5 -7.55 4.88 -11.36
CA ARG A 5 -6.60 5.76 -10.71
C ARG A 5 -6.24 6.84 -11.71
N ARG A 6 -6.87 7.99 -11.61
CA ARG A 6 -6.40 9.17 -12.34
C ARG A 6 -5.10 9.64 -11.70
N GLN A 7 -4.02 9.32 -12.35
CA GLN A 7 -2.80 10.09 -12.18
C GLN A 7 -3.04 11.48 -12.76
N ARG A 8 -3.04 12.48 -11.91
CA ARG A 8 -2.76 13.83 -12.39
C ARG A 8 -1.26 14.03 -12.26
N GLN A 9 -0.65 14.12 -13.41
CA GLN A 9 0.75 14.41 -13.55
C GLN A 9 1.10 15.77 -12.99
N MET A 10 2.00 15.78 -12.10
CA MET A 10 3.09 16.75 -12.12
C MET A 10 4.35 15.99 -11.70
N CYS A 11 5.22 15.77 -12.70
CA CYS A 11 6.63 15.41 -12.58
C CYS A 11 7.00 14.01 -12.09
N ILE A 12 7.34 13.13 -13.04
CA ILE A 12 8.43 12.13 -12.92
C ILE A 12 8.16 10.92 -12.00
N ARG A 13 7.08 10.85 -11.22
CA ARG A 13 6.84 9.73 -10.28
C ARG A 13 5.45 9.15 -10.42
N ASP A 14 5.41 7.82 -10.37
CA ASP A 14 4.19 7.05 -10.47
C ASP A 14 3.41 7.10 -9.15
N ARG A 15 2.44 7.96 -9.00
CA ARG A 15 1.49 8.04 -7.89
C ARG A 15 1.95 8.79 -6.64
N ASP A 16 1.69 10.07 -6.63
CA ASP A 16 1.84 10.89 -5.42
C ASP A 16 0.68 10.67 -4.44
N VAL A 17 -0.53 10.41 -4.94
CA VAL A 17 -1.73 10.15 -4.13
C VAL A 17 -2.52 8.97 -4.68
N VAL A 18 -2.89 8.05 -3.80
CA VAL A 18 -3.72 6.88 -4.12
C VAL A 18 -5.03 6.94 -3.34
N TYR A 19 -6.15 6.90 -4.06
CA TYR A 19 -7.47 6.76 -3.46
C TYR A 19 -7.94 5.31 -3.56
N ALA A 20 -8.37 4.75 -2.45
CA ALA A 20 -8.95 3.42 -2.37
C ALA A 20 -10.42 3.50 -1.95
N ASN A 21 -11.24 2.58 -2.45
CA ASN A 21 -12.59 2.41 -1.96
C ASN A 21 -12.55 1.78 -0.56
N GLY A 22 -13.21 2.42 0.40
CA GLY A 22 -13.27 1.98 1.78
C GLY A 22 -14.09 2.94 2.61
N ALA A 23 -14.32 2.61 3.86
CA ALA A 23 -14.91 3.56 4.79
C ALA A 23 -13.96 4.75 4.97
N GLY A 24 -14.46 5.96 4.83
CA GLY A 24 -13.61 7.14 4.87
C GLY A 24 -14.36 8.47 5.03
N PRO A 25 -13.64 9.59 4.99
CA PRO A 25 -12.21 9.72 4.69
C PRO A 25 -11.30 9.19 5.82
N ARG A 26 -10.24 8.49 5.44
CA ARG A 26 -9.21 7.98 6.34
C ARG A 26 -7.85 7.95 5.64
N LEU A 27 -6.78 8.13 6.39
CA LEU A 27 -5.42 7.98 5.87
C LEU A 27 -4.93 6.55 6.10
N HIS A 28 -4.65 5.83 5.01
CA HIS A 28 -4.16 4.46 5.11
C HIS A 28 -2.68 4.41 5.50
N HIS A 29 -1.86 5.16 4.81
CA HIS A 29 -0.42 5.30 5.10
C HIS A 29 0.20 6.50 4.38
N VAL A 30 1.39 6.86 4.82
CA VAL A 30 2.32 7.74 4.11
C VAL A 30 3.50 6.89 3.65
N ALA A 31 3.96 7.10 2.40
CA ALA A 31 5.02 6.32 1.80
C ALA A 31 6.26 7.17 1.49
N TYR A 32 7.43 6.68 1.87
CA TYR A 32 8.73 7.30 1.62
C TYR A 32 9.55 6.45 0.67
N HIS A 33 9.96 7.07 -0.43
CA HIS A 33 10.83 6.43 -1.40
C HIS A 33 12.28 6.37 -0.90
N THR A 34 12.92 5.21 -1.08
CA THR A 34 14.35 5.00 -0.85
C THR A 34 15.04 4.62 -2.16
N PRO A 35 16.34 4.95 -2.34
CA PRO A 35 17.03 4.70 -3.60
C PRO A 35 17.11 3.22 -3.99
N GLU A 36 17.32 2.33 -3.03
CA GLU A 36 17.66 0.93 -3.28
C GLU A 36 16.90 -0.02 -2.34
N ILE A 37 16.76 -1.28 -2.78
CA ILE A 37 16.17 -2.35 -1.96
C ILE A 37 16.93 -2.52 -0.65
N ALA A 38 18.27 -2.40 -0.68
CA ALA A 38 19.10 -2.50 0.51
C ALA A 38 18.71 -1.48 1.59
N ASN A 39 18.27 -0.28 1.21
CA ASN A 39 17.82 0.73 2.17
C ASN A 39 16.51 0.31 2.87
N VAL A 40 15.59 -0.30 2.14
CA VAL A 40 14.33 -0.79 2.71
C VAL A 40 14.62 -1.93 3.71
N VAL A 41 15.51 -2.87 3.35
CA VAL A 41 15.92 -3.97 4.23
C VAL A 41 16.67 -3.44 5.46
N HIS A 42 17.60 -2.50 5.25
CA HIS A 42 18.34 -1.86 6.36
C HIS A 42 17.40 -1.17 7.34
N GLY A 43 16.31 -0.57 6.87
CA GLY A 43 15.26 -0.03 7.76
C GLY A 43 14.71 -1.09 8.72
N ALA A 44 14.46 -2.31 8.26
CA ALA A 44 14.02 -3.41 9.10
C ALA A 44 15.10 -3.83 10.12
N ASP A 45 16.37 -3.87 9.69
CA ASP A 45 17.50 -4.18 10.58
C ASP A 45 17.61 -3.14 11.71
N VAL A 46 17.49 -1.85 11.37
CA VAL A 46 17.51 -0.75 12.35
C VAL A 46 16.33 -0.88 13.34
N MET A 47 15.12 -1.05 12.85
CA MET A 47 13.94 -1.20 13.72
C MET A 47 14.10 -2.41 14.66
N SER A 48 14.59 -3.53 14.14
CA SER A 48 14.82 -4.74 14.93
C SER A 48 15.92 -4.53 15.98
N SER A 49 17.02 -3.88 15.63
CA SER A 49 18.13 -3.60 16.56
C SER A 49 17.73 -2.65 17.70
N LEU A 50 16.75 -1.81 17.47
CA LEU A 50 16.16 -0.92 18.48
C LEU A 50 15.06 -1.59 19.33
N GLY A 51 14.78 -2.87 19.12
CA GLY A 51 13.70 -3.59 19.81
C GLY A 51 12.30 -3.23 19.32
N LEU A 52 12.19 -2.68 18.10
CA LEU A 52 10.94 -2.21 17.49
C LEU A 52 10.45 -3.12 16.36
N ALA A 53 10.92 -4.38 16.31
CA ALA A 53 10.54 -5.34 15.27
C ALA A 53 9.02 -5.55 15.17
N GLU A 54 8.32 -5.50 16.30
CA GLU A 54 6.86 -5.64 16.38
C GLU A 54 6.08 -4.50 15.71
N THR A 55 6.72 -3.35 15.47
CA THR A 55 6.10 -2.23 14.76
C THR A 55 6.01 -2.47 13.26
N MET A 56 6.69 -3.49 12.73
CA MET A 56 6.55 -3.90 11.34
C MET A 56 5.13 -4.45 11.10
N ASP A 57 4.31 -3.62 10.48
CA ASP A 57 2.90 -3.92 10.25
C ASP A 57 2.70 -4.87 9.06
N ARG A 58 3.60 -4.83 8.10
CA ARG A 58 3.63 -5.73 6.96
C ARG A 58 5.07 -5.99 6.51
N ALA A 59 5.45 -7.28 6.49
CA ALA A 59 6.76 -7.75 6.09
C ALA A 59 7.11 -7.39 4.64
N PRO A 60 8.40 -7.49 4.25
CA PRO A 60 8.83 -7.17 2.90
C PRO A 60 8.05 -7.93 1.84
N GLY A 61 7.74 -7.25 0.75
CA GLY A 61 7.06 -7.83 -0.38
C GLY A 61 7.14 -6.95 -1.61
N ARG A 62 6.48 -7.39 -2.67
CA ARG A 62 6.40 -6.65 -3.92
C ARG A 62 4.96 -6.49 -4.35
N HIS A 63 4.58 -5.25 -4.66
CA HIS A 63 3.31 -4.98 -5.31
C HIS A 63 3.37 -5.33 -6.80
N GLY A 64 2.31 -5.91 -7.35
CA GLY A 64 2.14 -5.98 -8.80
C GLY A 64 1.84 -4.60 -9.36
N ILE A 65 0.97 -3.85 -8.68
CA ILE A 65 0.71 -2.45 -9.02
C ILE A 65 1.94 -1.61 -8.72
N GLY A 66 2.53 -1.02 -9.76
CA GLY A 66 3.67 -0.12 -9.62
C GLY A 66 5.00 -0.81 -9.33
N ASN A 67 5.03 -2.11 -9.15
CA ASN A 67 6.26 -2.90 -8.93
C ASN A 67 7.07 -2.48 -7.69
N ALA A 68 6.49 -1.77 -6.73
CA ALA A 68 7.21 -1.31 -5.55
C ALA A 68 7.61 -2.48 -4.64
N PHE A 69 8.87 -2.52 -4.26
CA PHE A 69 9.34 -3.32 -3.13
C PHE A 69 9.14 -2.51 -1.86
N PHE A 70 8.56 -3.09 -0.82
CA PHE A 70 8.05 -2.35 0.32
C PHE A 70 8.25 -3.04 1.66
N ILE A 71 8.25 -2.24 2.73
CA ILE A 71 7.98 -2.63 4.12
C ILE A 71 7.08 -1.56 4.74
N TYR A 72 6.17 -1.98 5.63
CA TYR A 72 5.31 -1.08 6.40
C TYR A 72 5.59 -1.19 7.88
N TYR A 73 5.60 -0.04 8.54
CA TYR A 73 5.81 0.11 9.97
C TYR A 73 4.66 0.90 10.60
N ARG A 74 4.57 0.83 11.93
CA ARG A 74 3.79 1.78 12.72
C ARG A 74 4.74 2.80 13.37
N ASP A 75 4.40 4.08 13.25
CA ASP A 75 5.08 5.13 13.99
C ASP A 75 4.64 5.12 15.48
N PRO A 76 5.25 5.93 16.36
CA PRO A 76 4.89 5.96 17.78
C PRO A 76 3.41 6.31 18.06
N ASP A 77 2.76 7.04 17.15
CA ASP A 77 1.34 7.41 17.25
C ASP A 77 0.41 6.34 16.65
N GLY A 78 0.99 5.25 16.10
CA GLY A 78 0.26 4.13 15.51
C GLY A 78 -0.13 4.33 14.05
N HIS A 79 0.32 5.41 13.39
CA HIS A 79 0.06 5.61 11.97
C HIS A 79 0.94 4.71 11.13
N ARG A 80 0.42 4.29 9.98
CA ARG A 80 1.16 3.42 9.06
C ARG A 80 2.09 4.23 8.18
N VAL A 81 3.34 3.80 8.12
CA VAL A 81 4.40 4.35 7.29
C VAL A 81 4.95 3.27 6.37
N GLU A 82 5.12 3.58 5.10
CA GLU A 82 5.77 2.71 4.12
C GLU A 82 7.17 3.23 3.77
N THR A 83 8.14 2.35 3.72
CA THR A 83 9.36 2.59 2.96
C THR A 83 9.37 1.70 1.73
N PHE A 84 9.67 2.29 0.57
CA PHE A 84 9.58 1.56 -0.69
C PHE A 84 10.62 2.01 -1.72
N THR A 85 10.82 1.16 -2.73
CA THR A 85 11.70 1.42 -3.88
C THR A 85 11.28 0.61 -5.10
N SER A 86 12.00 0.78 -6.21
CA SER A 86 11.82 -0.02 -7.45
C SER A 86 10.44 0.09 -8.08
N HIS A 87 9.73 1.18 -7.85
CA HIS A 87 8.45 1.44 -8.50
C HIS A 87 8.63 1.91 -9.95
N TYR A 88 7.59 1.79 -10.75
CA TYR A 88 7.60 2.34 -12.11
C TYR A 88 7.65 3.86 -12.07
N ASN A 89 8.46 4.45 -12.93
CA ASN A 89 8.45 5.87 -13.23
C ASN A 89 7.73 6.09 -14.56
N VAL A 90 6.64 6.83 -14.54
CA VAL A 90 5.92 7.24 -15.76
C VAL A 90 6.42 8.60 -16.18
N ILE A 91 7.20 8.62 -17.25
CA ILE A 91 7.79 9.86 -17.81
C ILE A 91 6.92 10.42 -18.93
N ASP A 92 6.25 9.53 -19.67
CA ASP A 92 5.41 9.90 -20.79
C ASP A 92 4.05 10.43 -20.28
N ILE A 93 3.73 11.66 -20.68
CA ILE A 93 2.48 12.32 -20.33
C ILE A 93 1.25 11.62 -20.93
N ASP A 94 1.42 10.99 -22.06
CA ASP A 94 0.38 10.28 -22.80
C ASP A 94 0.31 8.79 -22.44
N HIS A 95 1.07 8.36 -21.43
CA HIS A 95 1.06 6.97 -20.98
C HIS A 95 -0.34 6.53 -20.54
N GLU A 96 -0.84 5.49 -21.18
CA GLU A 96 -2.13 4.91 -20.82
C GLU A 96 -2.07 4.25 -19.44
N PRO A 97 -3.03 4.54 -18.55
CA PRO A 97 -3.04 3.96 -17.21
C PRO A 97 -3.07 2.43 -17.23
N THR A 98 -2.15 1.80 -16.54
CA THR A 98 -2.19 0.34 -16.33
C THR A 98 -3.44 -0.02 -15.52
N ARG A 99 -4.23 -0.93 -16.05
CA ARG A 99 -5.46 -1.42 -15.43
C ARG A 99 -5.24 -2.80 -14.85
N TRP A 100 -5.70 -2.97 -13.62
CA TRP A 100 -5.69 -4.26 -12.94
C TRP A 100 -7.12 -4.68 -12.63
N ASP A 101 -7.40 -5.97 -12.80
CA ASP A 101 -8.65 -6.55 -12.31
C ASP A 101 -8.64 -6.59 -10.78
N LEU A 102 -9.77 -6.30 -10.14
CA LEU A 102 -9.88 -6.33 -8.69
C LEU A 102 -9.76 -7.74 -8.12
N SER A 103 -10.11 -8.75 -8.90
CA SER A 103 -9.96 -10.16 -8.52
C SER A 103 -8.52 -10.67 -8.63
N ASP A 104 -7.63 -9.96 -9.34
CA ASP A 104 -6.22 -10.35 -9.41
C ASP A 104 -5.49 -9.90 -8.14
N LEU A 105 -5.25 -10.85 -7.25
CA LEU A 105 -4.58 -10.62 -5.97
C LEU A 105 -3.13 -10.15 -6.14
N ARG A 106 -2.48 -10.49 -7.27
CA ARG A 106 -1.11 -10.08 -7.58
C ARG A 106 -0.97 -8.57 -7.69
N ARG A 107 -2.05 -7.84 -7.95
CA ARG A 107 -2.05 -6.37 -7.95
C ARG A 107 -1.55 -5.78 -6.63
N SER A 108 -1.95 -6.37 -5.52
CA SER A 108 -1.59 -5.94 -4.16
C SER A 108 -0.33 -6.63 -3.65
N GLN A 109 -0.17 -7.90 -3.99
CA GLN A 109 0.93 -8.75 -3.52
C GLN A 109 1.40 -9.65 -4.65
N LEU A 110 2.48 -9.28 -5.32
CA LEU A 110 3.09 -10.12 -6.35
C LEU A 110 3.85 -11.29 -5.70
N TRP A 111 4.52 -11.03 -4.60
CA TRP A 111 5.15 -12.00 -3.71
C TRP A 111 5.41 -11.38 -2.33
N GLY A 112 5.70 -12.21 -1.34
CA GLY A 112 5.93 -11.85 0.06
C GLY A 112 4.85 -12.41 0.98
N PHE A 113 4.90 -12.07 2.26
CA PHE A 113 3.88 -12.49 3.20
C PHE A 113 2.55 -11.78 2.94
N PRO A 114 1.42 -12.47 3.10
CA PRO A 114 0.11 -11.87 2.94
C PRO A 114 -0.10 -10.72 3.93
N ALA A 115 -0.88 -9.73 3.52
CA ALA A 115 -1.24 -8.65 4.40
C ALA A 115 -2.11 -9.17 5.57
N PRO A 116 -1.84 -8.75 6.82
CA PRO A 116 -2.67 -9.15 7.95
C PRO A 116 -4.08 -8.56 7.84
N ARG A 117 -5.06 -9.19 8.51
CA ARG A 117 -6.47 -8.73 8.48
C ARG A 117 -6.64 -7.25 8.85
N LYS A 118 -5.90 -6.77 9.84
CA LYS A 118 -5.87 -5.37 10.26
C LYS A 118 -5.49 -4.40 9.13
N TRP A 119 -4.72 -4.87 8.15
CA TRP A 119 -4.34 -4.07 6.98
C TRP A 119 -5.54 -3.50 6.22
N PHE A 120 -6.60 -4.27 6.11
CA PHE A 120 -7.80 -3.89 5.36
C PHE A 120 -8.78 -3.05 6.17
N ASN A 121 -8.75 -3.19 7.48
CA ASN A 121 -9.76 -2.62 8.37
C ASN A 121 -9.27 -1.37 9.11
N GLU A 122 -7.96 -1.23 9.30
CA GLU A 122 -7.36 -0.13 10.05
C GLU A 122 -6.83 0.96 9.13
N ALA A 123 -7.17 2.19 9.45
CA ALA A 123 -6.62 3.39 8.86
C ALA A 123 -6.81 4.56 9.84
N THR A 124 -5.95 5.55 9.77
CA THR A 124 -6.03 6.73 10.63
C THR A 124 -7.27 7.54 10.32
N CYS A 125 -8.12 7.78 11.31
CA CYS A 125 -9.25 8.69 11.23
C CYS A 125 -8.78 10.14 11.48
N PHE A 126 -9.46 11.08 10.85
CA PHE A 126 -9.24 12.50 11.12
C PHE A 126 -10.18 12.96 12.24
N GLU A 127 -9.67 13.81 13.13
CA GLU A 127 -10.45 14.42 14.21
C GLU A 127 -11.60 15.24 13.59
N ASP A 128 -12.77 15.16 14.18
CA ASP A 128 -13.99 15.88 13.77
C ASP A 128 -14.49 15.59 12.34
N ILE A 129 -13.93 14.60 11.66
CA ILE A 129 -14.41 14.19 10.33
C ILE A 129 -15.13 12.84 10.44
N PRO A 130 -16.44 12.76 10.16
CA PRO A 130 -17.19 11.53 10.24
C PRO A 130 -16.73 10.55 9.15
N VAL A 131 -16.59 9.28 9.53
CA VAL A 131 -16.30 8.19 8.61
C VAL A 131 -17.60 7.70 7.98
N HIS A 132 -17.67 7.74 6.66
CA HIS A 132 -18.81 7.25 5.88
C HIS A 132 -18.52 5.83 5.35
N PRO A 133 -19.55 5.03 5.06
CA PRO A 133 -19.38 3.73 4.43
C PRO A 133 -18.75 3.85 3.03
N PRO A 134 -18.21 2.76 2.47
CA PRO A 134 -17.66 2.75 1.12
C PRO A 134 -18.68 3.26 0.08
N MET A 135 -18.20 4.01 -0.91
CA MET A 135 -19.04 4.53 -2.00
C MET A 135 -19.44 3.44 -3.01
N LEU A 136 -18.72 2.33 -3.04
CA LEU A 136 -18.97 1.20 -3.93
C LEU A 136 -19.23 -0.06 -3.09
N ASP A 137 -20.25 -0.82 -3.43
CA ASP A 137 -20.53 -2.15 -2.89
C ASP A 137 -19.52 -3.20 -3.41
N ALA A 138 -18.26 -2.97 -3.15
CA ALA A 138 -17.22 -3.96 -3.39
C ALA A 138 -16.88 -4.61 -2.05
N PRO A 139 -17.04 -5.92 -1.89
CA PRO A 139 -16.64 -6.58 -0.68
C PRO A 139 -15.14 -6.34 -0.44
N PRO A 140 -14.72 -6.04 0.78
CA PRO A 140 -13.29 -5.95 1.08
C PRO A 140 -12.66 -7.31 0.79
N VAL A 141 -11.50 -7.31 0.14
CA VAL A 141 -10.68 -8.53 0.01
C VAL A 141 -10.26 -8.94 1.41
N THR A 142 -10.67 -10.10 1.85
CA THR A 142 -10.30 -10.63 3.17
C THR A 142 -8.94 -11.34 3.11
N LEU A 143 -8.36 -11.63 4.27
CA LEU A 143 -7.16 -12.44 4.35
C LEU A 143 -7.43 -13.86 3.82
N GLU A 144 -8.61 -14.39 4.07
CA GLU A 144 -9.05 -15.69 3.60
C GLU A 144 -9.08 -15.72 2.07
N ASP A 145 -9.72 -14.75 1.41
CA ASP A 145 -9.74 -14.62 -0.05
C ASP A 145 -8.32 -14.54 -0.63
N PHE A 146 -7.44 -13.84 0.09
CA PHE A 146 -6.05 -13.71 -0.32
C PHE A 146 -5.29 -15.03 -0.23
N LEU A 147 -5.49 -15.79 0.83
CA LEU A 147 -4.82 -17.09 1.03
C LEU A 147 -5.35 -18.16 0.07
N GLU A 148 -6.66 -18.19 -0.20
CA GLU A 148 -7.26 -19.11 -1.17
C GLU A 148 -6.75 -18.88 -2.60
N GLY A 149 -6.49 -17.63 -2.98
CA GLY A 149 -5.93 -17.30 -4.29
C GLY A 149 -4.45 -17.67 -4.47
N TRP A 150 -3.77 -18.14 -3.40
CA TRP A 150 -2.38 -18.60 -3.43
C TRP A 150 -2.24 -20.13 -3.35
N SER A 151 -3.33 -20.85 -3.15
CA SER A 151 -3.39 -22.31 -3.21
C SER A 151 -3.67 -22.79 -4.63
#